data_2e1306d4ab12ececca4dad9786e2abfb
#
_entry.id   2e1306d4ab12ececca4dad9786e2abfb
#
_cell.length_a   1.000
_cell.length_b   1.000
_cell.length_c   1.000
_cell.angle_alpha   90.00
_cell.angle_beta   90.00
_cell.angle_gamma   90.00
#
_symmetry.space_group_name_H-M   'P 1'
#
loop_
_entity.id
_entity.type
_entity.pdbx_description
1 polymer ?
#
loop_
_entity_poly.entity_id
_entity_poly.type
_entity_poly.pdbx_seq_one_letter_code
_entity_poly.pdbx_strand_id
1 'polypeptide(L)'
;MPRKSAAQQPPLFAQKIPQMPEGYYASGPNPNLRRFVEEHATPYDPATDEYEMDAFAEQIDIAQRKSPEMDLHIYWSKKPHDAIRQYIRHYTEPGDLVLDPFCGSGGTALAALMEGRAAIAIDLSPAATFITKNYCTPVDVNQLQRAFAELERTVKAEMEWLYETRCDRCDGRALTSYTVYSQVFRCERCLSAVPLFDCVEMAGTTAAGKPKTISVCPHCHAEGFEEEISTRNSEKLGAEPVLVSYECQEGCKPKRGQRRHNDPDEKKRRFFDDYDLAKIREIEAKPIPYWTPPHRMMNIESDTEPWGDKWRAGTSNFRTVAELFTKR
;
A
#
# COMPACT_ATOMS: atom_id res chain seq x y z
N MET A 1 27.64 7.08 -27.59
CA MET A 1 27.24 5.67 -27.50
C MET A 1 25.73 5.65 -27.26
N PRO A 2 24.92 4.99 -28.07
CA PRO A 2 23.49 4.92 -27.83
C PRO A 2 23.24 4.12 -26.57
N ARG A 3 22.41 4.65 -25.67
CA ARG A 3 21.90 3.95 -24.49
C ARG A 3 21.17 2.69 -24.98
N LYS A 4 21.65 1.51 -24.62
CA LYS A 4 20.91 0.27 -24.82
C LYS A 4 19.53 0.46 -24.19
N SER A 5 18.51 0.24 -25.02
CA SER A 5 17.13 0.32 -24.60
C SER A 5 16.88 -0.57 -23.37
N ALA A 6 16.12 -0.08 -22.42
CA ALA A 6 15.71 -0.78 -21.20
C ALA A 6 14.71 -1.94 -21.48
N ALA A 7 14.86 -2.60 -22.60
CA ALA A 7 13.88 -3.51 -23.19
C ALA A 7 14.20 -5.00 -22.99
N GLN A 8 15.12 -5.36 -22.13
CA GLN A 8 15.26 -6.77 -21.76
C GLN A 8 14.76 -6.97 -20.34
N GLN A 9 13.46 -7.08 -20.23
CA GLN A 9 12.83 -7.64 -19.04
C GLN A 9 13.27 -9.10 -18.89
N PRO A 10 13.54 -9.54 -17.66
CA PRO A 10 13.81 -10.94 -17.38
C PRO A 10 12.64 -11.82 -17.84
N PRO A 11 12.89 -13.09 -18.12
CA PRO A 11 11.89 -14.00 -18.69
C PRO A 11 10.54 -14.07 -17.96
N LEU A 12 10.54 -13.76 -16.66
CA LEU A 12 9.32 -13.72 -15.84
C LEU A 12 8.31 -12.68 -16.32
N PHE A 13 8.79 -11.54 -16.80
CA PHE A 13 7.96 -10.45 -17.28
C PHE A 13 8.08 -10.25 -18.80
N ALA A 14 9.05 -10.88 -19.45
CA ALA A 14 9.19 -10.86 -20.91
C ALA A 14 8.08 -11.65 -21.61
N GLN A 15 7.46 -12.62 -20.91
CA GLN A 15 6.29 -13.30 -21.42
C GLN A 15 5.04 -12.53 -21.05
N LYS A 16 4.70 -11.57 -21.88
CA LYS A 16 3.38 -10.94 -21.93
C LYS A 16 2.96 -10.40 -20.54
N ILE A 17 3.52 -9.26 -20.15
CA ILE A 17 2.66 -8.31 -19.43
C ILE A 17 1.42 -8.23 -20.30
N PRO A 18 0.24 -8.67 -19.83
CA PRO A 18 -0.98 -8.54 -20.61
C PRO A 18 -1.07 -7.06 -20.95
N GLN A 19 -0.98 -6.74 -22.23
CA GLN A 19 -1.34 -5.41 -22.64
C GLN A 19 -2.76 -5.18 -22.13
N MET A 20 -3.04 -3.98 -21.64
CA MET A 20 -4.41 -3.62 -21.31
C MET A 20 -5.30 -4.13 -22.43
N PRO A 21 -6.36 -4.90 -22.15
CA PRO A 21 -7.22 -5.44 -23.18
C PRO A 21 -7.66 -4.33 -24.12
N GLU A 22 -7.65 -4.60 -25.40
CA GLU A 22 -8.19 -3.67 -26.38
C GLU A 22 -9.59 -3.25 -25.94
N GLY A 23 -9.82 -1.95 -25.76
CA GLY A 23 -11.07 -1.44 -25.19
C GLY A 23 -11.11 -1.24 -23.67
N TYR A 24 -10.02 -1.45 -22.94
CA TYR A 24 -9.91 -0.97 -21.56
C TYR A 24 -9.35 0.44 -21.52
N TYR A 25 -10.16 1.35 -21.03
CA TYR A 25 -9.80 2.77 -20.95
C TYR A 25 -9.74 3.22 -19.51
N ALA A 26 -8.53 3.38 -18.99
CA ALA A 26 -8.30 3.95 -17.68
C ALA A 26 -8.34 5.49 -17.70
N SER A 27 -8.24 6.10 -18.89
CA SER A 27 -8.07 7.55 -19.04
C SER A 27 -8.91 8.17 -20.16
N GLY A 28 -9.99 7.51 -20.57
CA GLY A 28 -10.88 8.00 -21.62
C GLY A 28 -12.22 7.26 -21.66
N PRO A 29 -13.15 7.70 -22.50
CA PRO A 29 -14.46 7.05 -22.63
C PRO A 29 -14.32 5.62 -23.16
N ASN A 30 -15.06 4.68 -22.60
CA ASN A 30 -15.12 3.32 -23.09
C ASN A 30 -15.88 3.29 -24.45
N PRO A 31 -15.25 2.90 -25.57
CA PRO A 31 -15.90 2.91 -26.88
C PRO A 31 -17.02 1.85 -27.00
N ASN A 32 -17.04 0.86 -26.13
CA ASN A 32 -18.06 -0.17 -26.12
C ASN A 32 -19.29 0.23 -25.29
N LEU A 33 -19.26 1.37 -24.57
CA LEU A 33 -20.32 1.76 -23.65
C LEU A 33 -21.67 1.90 -24.35
N ARG A 34 -21.70 2.55 -25.55
CA ARG A 34 -22.94 2.72 -26.31
C ARG A 34 -23.59 1.38 -26.65
N ARG A 35 -22.81 0.44 -27.21
CA ARG A 35 -23.30 -0.89 -27.54
C ARG A 35 -23.79 -1.63 -26.30
N PHE A 36 -23.06 -1.53 -25.19
CA PHE A 36 -23.44 -2.16 -23.94
C PHE A 36 -24.79 -1.61 -23.41
N VAL A 37 -24.99 -0.30 -23.48
CA VAL A 37 -26.25 0.33 -23.09
C VAL A 37 -27.39 -0.13 -24.01
N GLU A 38 -27.17 -0.17 -25.33
CA GLU A 38 -28.17 -0.67 -26.30
C GLU A 38 -28.57 -2.13 -26.07
N GLU A 39 -27.65 -2.95 -25.58
CA GLU A 39 -27.87 -4.38 -25.29
C GLU A 39 -28.56 -4.63 -23.95
N HIS A 40 -28.41 -3.75 -22.96
CA HIS A 40 -28.83 -4.02 -21.57
C HIS A 40 -29.82 -3.00 -21.01
N ALA A 41 -29.96 -1.83 -21.58
CA ALA A 41 -30.87 -0.83 -21.04
C ALA A 41 -32.25 -0.93 -21.70
N THR A 42 -33.29 -0.78 -20.89
CA THR A 42 -34.65 -0.56 -21.39
C THR A 42 -34.80 0.90 -21.77
N PRO A 43 -35.24 1.23 -23.00
CA PRO A 43 -35.48 2.61 -23.38
C PRO A 43 -36.50 3.26 -22.47
N TYR A 44 -36.17 4.46 -21.94
CA TYR A 44 -37.08 5.24 -21.12
C TYR A 44 -38.10 5.99 -21.99
N ASP A 45 -39.38 5.77 -21.75
CA ASP A 45 -40.47 6.54 -22.36
C ASP A 45 -41.37 7.11 -21.24
N PRO A 46 -41.32 8.43 -21.02
CA PRO A 46 -42.10 9.07 -19.96
C PRO A 46 -43.63 8.93 -20.14
N ALA A 47 -44.10 8.57 -21.33
CA ALA A 47 -45.53 8.38 -21.58
C ALA A 47 -46.02 7.00 -21.16
N THR A 48 -45.10 6.03 -20.99
CA THR A 48 -45.40 4.64 -20.62
C THR A 48 -44.69 4.19 -19.35
N ASP A 49 -43.93 5.08 -18.71
CA ASP A 49 -43.25 4.78 -17.47
C ASP A 49 -44.23 4.77 -16.30
N GLU A 50 -44.56 3.59 -15.83
CA GLU A 50 -45.40 3.33 -14.67
C GLU A 50 -44.57 2.83 -13.46
N TYR A 51 -43.23 3.05 -13.48
CA TYR A 51 -42.37 2.58 -12.42
C TYR A 51 -42.64 3.34 -11.12
N GLU A 52 -43.25 2.68 -10.16
CA GLU A 52 -43.45 3.13 -8.80
C GLU A 52 -42.85 2.11 -7.83
N MET A 53 -41.98 2.54 -6.94
CA MET A 53 -41.38 1.69 -5.92
C MET A 53 -41.38 2.40 -4.57
N ASP A 54 -41.79 1.68 -3.55
CA ASP A 54 -41.69 2.17 -2.17
C ASP A 54 -40.24 2.38 -1.77
N ALA A 55 -40.01 3.39 -0.93
CA ALA A 55 -38.68 3.62 -0.39
C ALA A 55 -38.23 2.42 0.44
N PHE A 56 -36.94 2.07 0.31
CA PHE A 56 -36.34 1.03 1.14
C PHE A 56 -36.41 1.43 2.62
N ALA A 57 -37.21 0.70 3.39
CA ALA A 57 -37.53 0.99 4.79
C ALA A 57 -36.97 -0.05 5.76
N GLU A 58 -36.35 -1.10 5.28
CA GLU A 58 -35.82 -2.18 6.12
C GLU A 58 -34.51 -1.76 6.81
N GLN A 59 -34.24 -2.38 7.95
CA GLN A 59 -32.94 -2.21 8.59
C GLN A 59 -31.87 -2.96 7.76
N ILE A 60 -30.82 -2.24 7.39
CA ILE A 60 -29.70 -2.84 6.67
C ILE A 60 -29.00 -3.86 7.57
N ASP A 61 -29.04 -5.10 7.17
CA ASP A 61 -28.29 -6.18 7.83
C ASP A 61 -26.91 -6.31 7.18
N ILE A 62 -25.88 -6.13 7.99
CA ILE A 62 -24.49 -6.33 7.60
C ILE A 62 -23.97 -7.54 8.37
N ALA A 63 -24.08 -8.71 7.76
CA ALA A 63 -23.68 -9.98 8.36
C ALA A 63 -22.18 -10.03 8.69
N GLN A 64 -21.34 -9.36 7.91
CA GLN A 64 -19.89 -9.30 8.13
C GLN A 64 -19.35 -7.90 7.88
N ARG A 65 -18.85 -7.25 8.93
CA ARG A 65 -18.09 -5.97 8.80
C ARG A 65 -16.77 -6.14 8.08
N LYS A 66 -16.25 -7.36 7.99
CA LYS A 66 -15.00 -7.72 7.33
C LYS A 66 -15.27 -8.88 6.40
N SER A 67 -15.24 -8.64 5.11
CA SER A 67 -15.23 -9.68 4.10
C SER A 67 -13.88 -9.66 3.36
N PRO A 68 -13.46 -10.79 2.76
CA PRO A 68 -12.24 -10.82 1.97
C PRO A 68 -12.20 -9.71 0.92
N GLU A 69 -13.33 -9.42 0.28
CA GLU A 69 -13.47 -8.38 -0.73
C GLU A 69 -13.27 -6.97 -0.16
N MET A 70 -13.69 -6.74 1.09
CA MET A 70 -13.50 -5.46 1.76
C MET A 70 -12.03 -5.26 2.17
N ASP A 71 -11.37 -6.32 2.61
CA ASP A 71 -10.04 -6.25 3.23
C ASP A 71 -8.89 -6.43 2.21
N LEU A 72 -9.16 -6.87 0.97
CA LEU A 72 -8.14 -7.19 -0.02
C LEU A 72 -7.25 -5.99 -0.39
N HIS A 73 -7.80 -4.77 -0.39
CA HIS A 73 -7.04 -3.55 -0.62
C HIS A 73 -7.65 -2.37 0.13
N ILE A 74 -6.83 -1.36 0.39
CA ILE A 74 -7.27 -0.11 1.02
C ILE A 74 -7.82 0.84 -0.06
N TYR A 75 -9.06 1.31 0.14
CA TYR A 75 -9.66 2.38 -0.63
C TYR A 75 -10.57 3.21 0.28
N TRP A 76 -10.60 4.54 0.06
CA TRP A 76 -11.36 5.44 0.92
C TRP A 76 -12.86 5.21 0.79
N SER A 77 -13.56 5.28 1.92
CA SER A 77 -15.03 5.25 1.98
C SER A 77 -15.69 4.01 1.34
N LYS A 78 -15.00 2.86 1.32
CA LYS A 78 -15.61 1.61 0.87
C LYS A 78 -16.90 1.34 1.65
N LYS A 79 -17.96 1.01 0.91
CA LYS A 79 -19.23 0.56 1.49
C LYS A 79 -19.29 -0.96 1.46
N PRO A 80 -19.87 -1.61 2.49
CA PRO A 80 -20.08 -3.05 2.46
C PRO A 80 -20.99 -3.43 1.27
N HIS A 81 -20.52 -4.31 0.41
CA HIS A 81 -21.30 -4.74 -0.76
C HIS A 81 -22.60 -5.46 -0.36
N ASP A 82 -22.63 -6.15 0.78
CA ASP A 82 -23.85 -6.77 1.31
C ASP A 82 -24.96 -5.74 1.62
N ALA A 83 -24.60 -4.56 2.08
CA ALA A 83 -25.57 -3.47 2.26
C ALA A 83 -26.08 -2.99 0.89
N ILE A 84 -25.20 -2.81 -0.08
CA ILE A 84 -25.57 -2.34 -1.42
C ILE A 84 -26.47 -3.37 -2.12
N ARG A 85 -26.20 -4.66 -1.96
CA ARG A 85 -27.01 -5.75 -2.53
C ARG A 85 -28.47 -5.68 -2.09
N GLN A 86 -28.75 -5.29 -0.84
CA GLN A 86 -30.12 -5.16 -0.34
C GLN A 86 -30.88 -4.04 -1.08
N TYR A 87 -30.22 -2.89 -1.32
CA TYR A 87 -30.81 -1.84 -2.15
C TYR A 87 -31.02 -2.27 -3.60
N ILE A 88 -30.05 -2.96 -4.21
CA ILE A 88 -30.17 -3.44 -5.58
C ILE A 88 -31.33 -4.42 -5.73
N ARG A 89 -31.48 -5.37 -4.80
CA ARG A 89 -32.62 -6.31 -4.82
C ARG A 89 -33.96 -5.61 -4.69
N HIS A 90 -34.03 -4.54 -3.88
CA HIS A 90 -35.26 -3.84 -3.66
C HIS A 90 -35.67 -3.00 -4.88
N TYR A 91 -34.73 -2.33 -5.52
CA TYR A 91 -35.05 -1.37 -6.59
C TYR A 91 -34.91 -1.92 -8.00
N THR A 92 -34.46 -3.17 -8.18
CA THR A 92 -34.21 -3.71 -9.51
C THR A 92 -34.57 -5.19 -9.59
N GLU A 93 -34.77 -5.67 -10.82
CA GLU A 93 -34.96 -7.10 -11.13
C GLU A 93 -33.69 -7.72 -11.74
N PRO A 94 -33.51 -9.07 -11.67
CA PRO A 94 -32.43 -9.74 -12.39
C PRO A 94 -32.42 -9.40 -13.89
N GLY A 95 -31.26 -8.99 -14.41
CA GLY A 95 -31.08 -8.54 -15.78
C GLY A 95 -31.09 -7.03 -15.96
N ASP A 96 -31.55 -6.28 -14.99
CA ASP A 96 -31.52 -4.81 -15.04
C ASP A 96 -30.12 -4.24 -15.07
N LEU A 97 -30.03 -2.97 -15.45
CA LEU A 97 -28.79 -2.21 -15.56
C LEU A 97 -28.64 -1.24 -14.39
N VAL A 98 -27.61 -1.43 -13.60
CA VAL A 98 -27.25 -0.56 -12.45
C VAL A 98 -26.15 0.40 -12.85
N LEU A 99 -26.36 1.70 -12.60
CA LEU A 99 -25.39 2.76 -12.84
C LEU A 99 -24.81 3.28 -11.53
N ASP A 100 -23.47 3.28 -11.43
CA ASP A 100 -22.72 3.97 -10.37
C ASP A 100 -21.76 5.01 -11.00
N PRO A 101 -22.09 6.30 -10.97
CA PRO A 101 -21.25 7.35 -11.56
C PRO A 101 -20.03 7.73 -10.72
N PHE A 102 -19.88 7.17 -9.51
CA PHE A 102 -18.77 7.42 -8.57
C PHE A 102 -18.32 6.10 -7.90
N CYS A 103 -17.98 5.14 -8.73
CA CYS A 103 -17.87 3.74 -8.31
C CYS A 103 -16.75 3.44 -7.29
N GLY A 104 -15.76 4.33 -7.14
CA GLY A 104 -14.62 4.09 -6.26
C GLY A 104 -13.98 2.74 -6.58
N SER A 105 -13.89 1.85 -5.58
CA SER A 105 -13.35 0.50 -5.75
C SER A 105 -14.38 -0.54 -6.24
N GLY A 106 -15.53 -0.11 -6.74
CA GLY A 106 -16.47 -0.98 -7.46
C GLY A 106 -17.45 -1.77 -6.60
N GLY A 107 -17.70 -1.35 -5.36
CA GLY A 107 -18.63 -2.05 -4.47
C GLY A 107 -20.03 -2.23 -5.06
N THR A 108 -20.56 -1.21 -5.72
CA THR A 108 -21.87 -1.25 -6.39
C THR A 108 -21.87 -2.19 -7.59
N ALA A 109 -20.82 -2.10 -8.45
CA ALA A 109 -20.71 -2.96 -9.63
C ALA A 109 -20.60 -4.43 -9.23
N LEU A 110 -19.78 -4.75 -8.23
CA LEU A 110 -19.66 -6.11 -7.70
C LEU A 110 -21.00 -6.61 -7.14
N ALA A 111 -21.68 -5.78 -6.34
CA ALA A 111 -22.98 -6.11 -5.76
C ALA A 111 -24.03 -6.37 -6.84
N ALA A 112 -24.07 -5.56 -7.90
CA ALA A 112 -24.97 -5.73 -9.03
C ALA A 112 -24.73 -7.08 -9.73
N LEU A 113 -23.49 -7.40 -10.06
CA LEU A 113 -23.14 -8.68 -10.68
C LEU A 113 -23.48 -9.87 -9.79
N MET A 114 -23.27 -9.78 -8.49
CA MET A 114 -23.63 -10.83 -7.53
C MET A 114 -25.14 -11.08 -7.49
N GLU A 115 -25.95 -10.07 -7.81
CA GLU A 115 -27.42 -10.16 -7.84
C GLU A 115 -27.95 -10.41 -9.28
N GLY A 116 -27.08 -10.71 -10.24
CA GLY A 116 -27.49 -11.00 -11.62
C GLY A 116 -27.93 -9.78 -12.43
N ARG A 117 -27.46 -8.60 -12.06
CA ARG A 117 -27.68 -7.34 -12.80
C ARG A 117 -26.45 -7.00 -13.63
N ALA A 118 -26.63 -6.28 -14.73
CA ALA A 118 -25.56 -5.62 -15.45
C ALA A 118 -25.12 -4.34 -14.70
N ALA A 119 -23.89 -3.88 -14.90
CA ALA A 119 -23.43 -2.67 -14.23
C ALA A 119 -22.61 -1.75 -15.15
N ILE A 120 -22.85 -0.44 -15.01
CA ILE A 120 -21.97 0.62 -15.52
C ILE A 120 -21.34 1.30 -14.32
N ALA A 121 -20.02 1.28 -14.27
CA ALA A 121 -19.23 1.90 -13.20
C ALA A 121 -18.34 2.99 -13.77
N ILE A 122 -18.47 4.21 -13.27
CA ILE A 122 -17.73 5.38 -13.73
C ILE A 122 -16.96 5.95 -12.54
N ASP A 123 -15.73 6.38 -12.75
CA ASP A 123 -14.95 7.15 -11.78
C ASP A 123 -13.95 8.04 -12.50
N LEU A 124 -13.61 9.16 -11.89
CA LEU A 124 -12.58 10.06 -12.39
C LEU A 124 -11.18 9.46 -12.21
N SER A 125 -11.00 8.59 -11.20
CA SER A 125 -9.73 7.95 -10.88
C SER A 125 -9.48 6.72 -11.74
N PRO A 126 -8.40 6.67 -12.55
CA PRO A 126 -8.01 5.47 -13.28
C PRO A 126 -7.72 4.27 -12.36
N ALA A 127 -7.25 4.52 -11.13
CA ALA A 127 -7.04 3.47 -10.14
C ALA A 127 -8.38 2.86 -9.70
N ALA A 128 -9.41 3.67 -9.49
CA ALA A 128 -10.75 3.20 -9.14
C ALA A 128 -11.33 2.29 -10.23
N THR A 129 -11.33 2.74 -11.47
CA THR A 129 -11.85 1.95 -12.61
C THR A 129 -11.05 0.69 -12.86
N PHE A 130 -9.73 0.73 -12.67
CA PHE A 130 -8.87 -0.46 -12.74
C PHE A 130 -9.23 -1.50 -11.65
N ILE A 131 -9.37 -1.06 -10.40
CA ILE A 131 -9.77 -1.94 -9.28
C ILE A 131 -11.14 -2.55 -9.55
N THR A 132 -12.12 -1.71 -9.90
CA THR A 132 -13.49 -2.13 -10.22
C THR A 132 -13.52 -3.20 -11.30
N LYS A 133 -12.79 -2.98 -12.41
CA LYS A 133 -12.72 -3.96 -13.47
C LYS A 133 -12.17 -5.29 -13.01
N ASN A 134 -11.09 -5.28 -12.23
CA ASN A 134 -10.48 -6.52 -11.76
C ASN A 134 -11.40 -7.30 -10.80
N TYR A 135 -12.15 -6.59 -9.94
CA TYR A 135 -13.17 -7.25 -9.10
C TYR A 135 -14.31 -7.86 -9.88
N CYS A 136 -14.71 -7.24 -10.97
CA CYS A 136 -15.84 -7.66 -11.78
C CYS A 136 -15.46 -8.62 -12.92
N THR A 137 -14.17 -8.96 -13.06
CA THR A 137 -13.70 -9.88 -14.11
C THR A 137 -13.59 -11.30 -13.54
N PRO A 138 -14.33 -12.28 -14.06
CA PRO A 138 -14.20 -13.67 -13.65
C PRO A 138 -12.78 -14.20 -13.89
N VAL A 139 -12.28 -15.01 -12.96
CA VAL A 139 -10.97 -15.65 -13.03
C VAL A 139 -11.11 -17.16 -12.90
N ASP A 140 -10.44 -17.91 -13.78
CA ASP A 140 -10.26 -19.35 -13.59
C ASP A 140 -9.29 -19.61 -12.43
N VAL A 141 -9.84 -20.05 -11.30
CA VAL A 141 -9.07 -20.29 -10.07
C VAL A 141 -7.95 -21.33 -10.28
N ASN A 142 -8.18 -22.34 -11.12
CA ASN A 142 -7.18 -23.37 -11.39
C ASN A 142 -6.01 -22.81 -12.22
N GLN A 143 -6.29 -21.92 -13.17
CA GLN A 143 -5.24 -21.23 -13.91
C GLN A 143 -4.45 -20.28 -13.00
N LEU A 144 -5.14 -19.55 -12.13
CA LEU A 144 -4.52 -18.67 -11.15
C LEU A 144 -3.58 -19.45 -10.23
N GLN A 145 -4.03 -20.57 -9.67
CA GLN A 145 -3.21 -21.43 -8.81
C GLN A 145 -1.96 -21.95 -9.54
N ARG A 146 -2.08 -22.38 -10.79
CA ARG A 146 -0.94 -22.82 -11.60
C ARG A 146 0.04 -21.67 -11.85
N ALA A 147 -0.47 -20.48 -12.14
CA ALA A 147 0.36 -19.30 -12.35
C ALA A 147 1.11 -18.90 -11.06
N PHE A 148 0.47 -18.97 -9.90
CA PHE A 148 1.12 -18.74 -8.61
C PHE A 148 2.20 -19.78 -8.31
N ALA A 149 1.94 -21.06 -8.55
CA ALA A 149 2.92 -22.12 -8.34
C ALA A 149 4.16 -21.92 -9.24
N GLU A 150 3.94 -21.52 -10.50
CA GLU A 150 5.03 -21.22 -11.43
C GLU A 150 5.82 -19.99 -10.99
N LEU A 151 5.14 -18.93 -10.56
CA LEU A 151 5.75 -17.72 -10.03
C LEU A 151 6.60 -18.05 -8.79
N GLU A 152 6.04 -18.78 -7.82
CA GLU A 152 6.76 -19.21 -6.63
C GLU A 152 8.02 -19.98 -7.00
N ARG A 153 7.90 -20.99 -7.86
CA ARG A 153 9.04 -21.79 -8.31
C ARG A 153 10.16 -20.98 -8.94
N THR A 154 9.79 -19.89 -9.62
CA THR A 154 10.75 -19.07 -10.38
C THR A 154 11.46 -18.04 -9.51
N VAL A 155 10.75 -17.41 -8.56
CA VAL A 155 11.28 -16.27 -7.79
C VAL A 155 11.64 -16.60 -6.35
N LYS A 156 11.22 -17.75 -5.83
CA LYS A 156 11.36 -18.08 -4.41
C LYS A 156 12.79 -17.98 -3.90
N ALA A 157 13.74 -18.53 -4.63
CA ALA A 157 15.15 -18.52 -4.21
C ALA A 157 15.72 -17.09 -4.12
N GLU A 158 15.36 -16.22 -5.06
CA GLU A 158 15.77 -14.81 -5.05
C GLU A 158 15.11 -14.06 -3.92
N MET A 159 13.80 -14.24 -3.73
CA MET A 159 13.07 -13.62 -2.63
C MET A 159 13.60 -14.06 -1.27
N GLU A 160 13.83 -15.33 -1.08
CA GLU A 160 14.43 -15.83 0.16
C GLU A 160 15.83 -15.27 0.40
N TRP A 161 16.65 -15.11 -0.63
CA TRP A 161 17.97 -14.49 -0.53
C TRP A 161 17.87 -13.00 -0.15
N LEU A 162 16.94 -12.25 -0.77
CA LEU A 162 16.73 -10.84 -0.46
C LEU A 162 16.29 -10.61 0.98
N TYR A 163 15.46 -11.50 1.52
CA TYR A 163 14.85 -11.35 2.86
C TYR A 163 15.52 -12.22 3.92
N GLU A 164 16.63 -12.88 3.60
CA GLU A 164 17.37 -13.70 4.56
C GLU A 164 17.98 -12.85 5.67
N THR A 165 17.83 -13.33 6.89
CA THR A 165 18.47 -12.82 8.10
C THR A 165 18.80 -13.98 9.05
N ARG A 166 19.28 -13.70 10.26
CA ARG A 166 19.58 -14.69 11.28
C ARG A 166 18.61 -14.62 12.45
N CYS A 167 18.36 -15.77 13.03
CA CYS A 167 17.59 -15.86 14.26
C CYS A 167 18.48 -15.51 15.47
N ASP A 168 18.03 -14.57 16.31
CA ASP A 168 18.74 -14.13 17.51
C ASP A 168 18.80 -15.18 18.63
N ARG A 169 18.14 -16.33 18.44
CA ARG A 169 18.07 -17.39 19.44
C ARG A 169 18.90 -18.61 19.11
N CYS A 170 18.91 -18.99 17.85
CA CYS A 170 19.63 -20.21 17.43
C CYS A 170 20.73 -19.92 16.42
N ASP A 171 20.90 -18.66 16.01
CA ASP A 171 21.80 -18.22 14.92
C ASP A 171 21.49 -18.90 13.58
N GLY A 172 20.38 -19.63 13.50
CA GLY A 172 19.92 -20.30 12.30
C GLY A 172 19.29 -19.34 11.29
N ARG A 173 18.99 -19.87 10.12
CA ARG A 173 18.37 -19.11 9.02
C ARG A 173 17.00 -18.59 9.41
N ALA A 174 16.74 -17.34 9.10
CA ALA A 174 15.45 -16.70 9.27
C ALA A 174 15.09 -15.85 8.05
N LEU A 175 13.80 -15.56 7.87
CA LEU A 175 13.32 -14.69 6.81
C LEU A 175 12.69 -13.43 7.42
N THR A 176 13.10 -12.28 6.91
CA THR A 176 12.58 -10.97 7.32
C THR A 176 11.11 -10.82 6.90
N SER A 177 10.25 -10.52 7.86
CA SER A 177 8.85 -10.18 7.60
C SER A 177 8.71 -8.70 7.23
N TYR A 178 9.37 -7.83 7.99
CA TYR A 178 9.50 -6.40 7.67
C TYR A 178 10.70 -5.78 8.39
N THR A 179 11.15 -4.64 7.87
CA THR A 179 12.22 -3.82 8.45
C THR A 179 11.65 -2.47 8.86
N VAL A 180 11.98 -2.02 10.06
CA VAL A 180 11.65 -0.69 10.55
C VAL A 180 12.82 0.24 10.25
N TYR A 181 12.52 1.37 9.64
CA TYR A 181 13.47 2.45 9.40
C TYR A 181 13.19 3.61 10.35
N SER A 182 14.24 4.21 10.88
CA SER A 182 14.18 5.42 11.68
C SER A 182 14.73 6.59 10.90
N GLN A 183 14.10 7.76 11.04
CA GLN A 183 14.71 8.99 10.58
C GLN A 183 15.95 9.29 11.43
N VAL A 184 17.01 9.79 10.78
CA VAL A 184 18.27 10.15 11.39
C VAL A 184 18.38 11.67 11.43
N PHE A 185 18.74 12.22 12.58
CA PHE A 185 18.91 13.65 12.80
C PHE A 185 20.32 13.97 13.27
N ARG A 186 20.80 15.16 12.96
CA ARG A 186 22.03 15.70 13.54
C ARG A 186 21.73 16.29 14.90
N CYS A 187 22.45 15.84 15.93
CA CYS A 187 22.43 16.50 17.22
C CYS A 187 23.19 17.83 17.14
N GLU A 188 22.57 18.93 17.57
CA GLU A 188 23.19 20.26 17.48
C GLU A 188 24.38 20.42 18.42
N ARG A 189 24.40 19.71 19.55
CA ARG A 189 25.47 19.78 20.53
C ARG A 189 26.67 18.89 20.16
N CYS A 190 26.47 17.58 20.02
CA CYS A 190 27.58 16.65 19.79
C CYS A 190 27.85 16.36 18.32
N LEU A 191 27.04 16.93 17.40
CA LEU A 191 27.09 16.77 15.94
C LEU A 191 26.96 15.34 15.44
N SER A 192 26.65 14.40 16.32
CA SER A 192 26.43 13.00 15.95
C SER A 192 25.15 12.83 15.13
N ALA A 193 25.18 11.89 14.20
CA ALA A 193 23.98 11.38 13.55
C ALA A 193 23.23 10.45 14.51
N VAL A 194 21.98 10.77 14.81
CA VAL A 194 21.19 10.07 15.80
C VAL A 194 19.88 9.59 15.18
N PRO A 195 19.65 8.27 15.09
CA PRO A 195 18.32 7.75 14.77
C PRO A 195 17.31 8.14 15.84
N LEU A 196 16.15 8.61 15.44
CA LEU A 196 15.08 8.95 16.39
C LEU A 196 14.68 7.75 17.26
N PHE A 197 14.79 6.55 16.71
CA PHE A 197 14.56 5.28 17.42
C PHE A 197 15.49 5.07 18.62
N ASP A 198 16.70 5.61 18.58
CA ASP A 198 17.71 5.46 19.62
C ASP A 198 17.67 6.58 20.67
N CYS A 199 16.86 7.61 20.46
CA CYS A 199 16.71 8.71 21.40
C CYS A 199 16.15 8.22 22.74
N VAL A 200 16.58 8.88 23.81
CA VAL A 200 16.01 8.68 25.15
C VAL A 200 14.72 9.50 25.25
N GLU A 201 13.62 8.86 25.59
CA GLU A 201 12.35 9.55 25.82
C GLU A 201 12.31 10.13 27.25
N MET A 202 12.06 11.40 27.37
CA MET A 202 11.98 12.11 28.64
C MET A 202 10.70 12.96 28.73
N ALA A 203 10.27 13.22 29.95
CA ALA A 203 9.19 14.17 30.18
C ALA A 203 9.70 15.59 29.94
N GLY A 204 8.97 16.35 29.12
CA GLY A 204 9.23 17.75 28.84
C GLY A 204 7.95 18.56 28.89
N THR A 205 8.03 19.84 28.55
CA THR A 205 6.89 20.74 28.49
C THR A 205 6.90 21.51 27.16
N THR A 206 5.71 21.80 26.64
CA THR A 206 5.57 22.71 25.50
C THR A 206 5.79 24.16 25.94
N ALA A 207 5.98 25.09 24.99
CA ALA A 207 6.02 26.51 25.25
C ALA A 207 4.77 27.05 25.99
N ALA A 208 3.63 26.35 25.88
CA ALA A 208 2.39 26.65 26.57
C ALA A 208 2.27 25.93 27.94
N GLY A 209 3.34 25.33 28.46
CA GLY A 209 3.38 24.66 29.76
C GLY A 209 2.67 23.28 29.81
N LYS A 210 2.24 22.73 28.66
CA LYS A 210 1.59 21.41 28.63
C LYS A 210 2.65 20.29 28.62
N PRO A 211 2.40 19.18 29.33
CA PRO A 211 3.31 18.03 29.30
C PRO A 211 3.49 17.51 27.85
N LYS A 212 4.71 17.19 27.49
CA LYS A 212 5.07 16.49 26.24
C LYS A 212 6.16 15.46 26.51
N THR A 213 6.27 14.46 25.67
CA THR A 213 7.46 13.61 25.60
C THR A 213 8.46 14.26 24.65
N ILE A 214 9.71 14.38 25.06
CA ILE A 214 10.83 14.84 24.24
C ILE A 214 11.78 13.68 23.95
N SER A 215 12.38 13.70 22.77
CA SER A 215 13.41 12.75 22.36
C SER A 215 14.77 13.40 22.57
N VAL A 216 15.59 12.83 23.44
CA VAL A 216 16.91 13.37 23.83
C VAL A 216 18.02 12.56 23.16
N CYS A 217 19.06 13.25 22.70
CA CYS A 217 20.23 12.61 22.11
C CYS A 217 20.86 11.62 23.10
N PRO A 218 21.04 10.33 22.76
CA PRO A 218 21.58 9.33 23.67
C PRO A 218 23.04 9.60 24.04
N HIS A 219 23.83 10.19 23.13
CA HIS A 219 25.22 10.55 23.38
C HIS A 219 25.33 11.66 24.42
N CYS A 220 24.57 12.74 24.23
CA CYS A 220 24.54 13.86 25.19
C CYS A 220 23.97 13.41 26.53
N HIS A 221 22.94 12.58 26.52
CA HIS A 221 22.32 12.05 27.74
C HIS A 221 23.30 11.23 28.58
N ALA A 222 24.13 10.42 27.94
CA ALA A 222 25.18 9.66 28.61
C ALA A 222 26.23 10.55 29.30
N GLU A 223 26.39 11.78 28.83
CA GLU A 223 27.28 12.82 29.41
C GLU A 223 26.55 13.72 30.42
N GLY A 224 25.27 13.47 30.69
CA GLY A 224 24.46 14.25 31.64
C GLY A 224 23.79 15.50 31.04
N PHE A 225 23.66 15.58 29.73
CA PHE A 225 23.00 16.69 29.04
C PHE A 225 21.70 16.26 28.37
N GLU A 226 20.67 17.12 28.43
CA GLU A 226 19.35 16.88 27.85
C GLU A 226 19.18 17.62 26.53
N GLU A 227 19.93 17.23 25.47
CA GLU A 227 19.82 17.83 24.16
C GLU A 227 18.66 17.23 23.37
N GLU A 228 17.61 18.02 23.11
CA GLU A 228 16.41 17.58 22.41
C GLU A 228 16.68 17.37 20.89
N ILE A 229 16.31 16.22 20.37
CA ILE A 229 16.24 15.96 18.93
C ILE A 229 14.82 16.29 18.46
N SER A 230 14.67 17.42 17.79
CA SER A 230 13.39 17.90 17.31
C SER A 230 13.13 17.42 15.88
N THR A 231 12.02 16.70 15.64
CA THR A 231 11.65 16.27 14.28
C THR A 231 11.34 17.43 13.34
N ARG A 232 11.12 18.64 13.88
CA ARG A 232 10.81 19.85 13.10
C ARG A 232 12.02 20.73 12.86
N ASN A 233 12.90 20.84 13.83
CA ASN A 233 13.96 21.83 13.84
C ASN A 233 15.35 21.22 13.60
N SER A 234 15.59 19.96 14.04
CA SER A 234 16.89 19.32 13.84
C SER A 234 17.12 18.94 12.37
N GLU A 235 18.36 19.06 11.91
CA GLU A 235 18.74 18.71 10.54
C GLU A 235 18.49 17.22 10.27
N LYS A 236 17.74 16.91 9.21
CA LYS A 236 17.50 15.54 8.75
C LYS A 236 18.65 15.04 7.89
N LEU A 237 19.23 13.92 8.25
CA LEU A 237 20.33 13.28 7.52
C LEU A 237 19.88 12.12 6.63
N GLY A 238 18.62 11.67 6.77
CA GLY A 238 18.09 10.54 6.03
C GLY A 238 17.32 9.56 6.90
N ALA A 239 17.33 8.31 6.51
CA ALA A 239 16.74 7.22 7.29
C ALA A 239 17.65 6.00 7.26
N GLU A 240 17.70 5.25 8.35
CA GLU A 240 18.43 4.00 8.44
C GLU A 240 17.58 2.88 9.04
N PRO A 241 17.87 1.62 8.73
CA PRO A 241 17.17 0.47 9.31
C PRO A 241 17.61 0.29 10.77
N VAL A 242 16.62 0.07 11.64
CA VAL A 242 16.87 -0.04 13.09
C VAL A 242 16.35 -1.32 13.72
N LEU A 243 15.39 -1.98 13.07
CA LEU A 243 14.75 -3.17 13.60
C LEU A 243 14.32 -4.09 12.44
N VAL A 244 14.45 -5.39 12.63
CA VAL A 244 13.93 -6.43 11.77
C VAL A 244 12.92 -7.30 12.53
N SER A 245 11.77 -7.55 11.94
CA SER A 245 10.87 -8.64 12.34
C SER A 245 11.10 -9.82 11.40
N TYR A 246 11.20 -11.03 11.94
CA TYR A 246 11.56 -12.21 11.17
C TYR A 246 10.86 -13.47 11.64
N GLU A 247 10.83 -14.47 10.77
CA GLU A 247 10.45 -15.84 11.05
C GLU A 247 11.66 -16.78 10.99
N CYS A 248 11.93 -17.47 12.11
CA CYS A 248 12.98 -18.47 12.17
C CYS A 248 12.58 -19.74 11.41
N GLN A 249 13.41 -20.18 10.48
CA GLN A 249 13.15 -21.38 9.70
C GLN A 249 13.41 -22.68 10.49
N GLU A 250 14.14 -22.60 11.62
CA GLU A 250 14.38 -23.71 12.56
C GLU A 250 13.30 -23.84 13.62
N GLY A 251 12.19 -23.10 13.48
CA GLY A 251 11.02 -23.21 14.37
C GLY A 251 11.13 -22.49 15.71
N CYS A 252 12.18 -21.71 15.96
CA CYS A 252 12.21 -20.83 17.12
C CYS A 252 11.04 -19.86 17.06
N LYS A 253 10.27 -19.81 18.15
CA LYS A 253 9.26 -18.76 18.29
C LYS A 253 9.97 -17.51 18.84
N PRO A 254 10.10 -16.43 18.06
CA PRO A 254 10.59 -15.17 18.59
C PRO A 254 9.68 -14.78 19.76
N LYS A 255 10.25 -14.23 20.84
CA LYS A 255 9.41 -13.61 21.86
C LYS A 255 8.55 -12.61 21.16
N ARG A 256 7.22 -12.72 21.22
CA ARG A 256 6.31 -11.71 20.67
C ARG A 256 6.73 -10.38 21.26
N GLY A 257 7.29 -9.51 20.44
CA GLY A 257 7.62 -8.17 20.85
C GLY A 257 6.35 -7.54 21.39
N GLN A 258 6.39 -7.10 22.64
CA GLN A 258 5.32 -6.26 23.14
C GLN A 258 5.45 -4.95 22.37
N ARG A 259 4.41 -4.54 21.67
CA ARG A 259 4.33 -3.35 20.80
C ARG A 259 4.43 -2.02 21.59
N ARG A 260 5.02 -1.99 22.76
CA ARG A 260 5.14 -0.77 23.54
C ARG A 260 6.49 -0.14 23.28
N HIS A 261 6.45 1.02 22.66
CA HIS A 261 7.57 1.90 22.29
C HIS A 261 8.57 2.18 23.45
N ASN A 262 8.22 1.85 24.68
CA ASN A 262 8.95 2.19 25.90
C ASN A 262 9.47 0.97 26.68
N ASP A 263 9.47 -0.23 26.08
CA ASP A 263 10.08 -1.38 26.74
C ASP A 263 11.59 -1.36 26.48
N PRO A 264 12.44 -1.13 27.52
CA PRO A 264 13.90 -1.18 27.39
C PRO A 264 14.40 -2.52 26.84
N ASP A 265 13.65 -3.61 27.06
CA ASP A 265 13.95 -4.92 26.50
C ASP A 265 13.60 -5.02 25.02
N GLU A 266 12.66 -4.23 24.52
CA GLU A 266 12.36 -4.16 23.10
C GLU A 266 13.49 -3.49 22.32
N LYS A 267 14.14 -2.47 22.88
CA LYS A 267 15.35 -1.86 22.32
C LYS A 267 16.55 -2.81 22.29
N LYS A 268 16.59 -3.79 23.16
CA LYS A 268 17.64 -4.83 23.20
C LYS A 268 17.44 -5.94 22.16
N ARG A 269 16.30 -5.99 21.50
CA ARG A 269 16.01 -6.93 20.39
C ARG A 269 16.37 -6.37 19.05
N ARG A 270 17.39 -5.58 18.99
CA ARG A 270 17.98 -5.06 17.78
C ARG A 270 18.46 -6.18 16.90
N PHE A 271 17.95 -6.19 15.73
CA PHE A 271 18.33 -7.15 14.77
C PHE A 271 19.15 -6.64 13.64
N PHE A 272 19.48 -5.38 13.53
CA PHE A 272 20.45 -4.90 12.61
C PHE A 272 21.83 -5.08 13.18
N ASP A 273 22.32 -6.29 13.05
CA ASP A 273 23.72 -6.61 13.26
C ASP A 273 24.52 -6.40 11.96
N ASP A 274 25.80 -6.65 12.01
CA ASP A 274 26.70 -6.53 10.86
C ASP A 274 26.28 -7.41 9.68
N TYR A 275 25.60 -8.53 9.93
CA TYR A 275 25.10 -9.42 8.90
C TYR A 275 23.99 -8.73 8.07
N ASP A 276 22.99 -8.15 8.73
CA ASP A 276 21.89 -7.48 8.06
C ASP A 276 22.36 -6.24 7.30
N LEU A 277 23.27 -5.46 7.90
CA LEU A 277 23.87 -4.30 7.25
C LEU A 277 24.70 -4.68 6.03
N ALA A 278 25.48 -5.78 6.12
CA ALA A 278 26.23 -6.29 4.97
C ALA A 278 25.32 -6.78 3.85
N LYS A 279 24.22 -7.47 4.19
CA LYS A 279 23.22 -7.93 3.24
C LYS A 279 22.55 -6.75 2.52
N ILE A 280 22.15 -5.71 3.23
CA ILE A 280 21.57 -4.51 2.63
C ILE A 280 22.57 -3.82 1.69
N ARG A 281 23.83 -3.66 2.09
CA ARG A 281 24.86 -3.09 1.22
C ARG A 281 25.06 -3.92 -0.05
N GLU A 282 25.04 -5.24 0.06
CA GLU A 282 25.12 -6.12 -1.10
C GLU A 282 23.93 -5.92 -2.05
N ILE A 283 22.71 -5.82 -1.51
CA ILE A 283 21.49 -5.57 -2.30
C ILE A 283 21.56 -4.20 -2.97
N GLU A 284 21.94 -3.16 -2.23
CA GLU A 284 22.05 -1.80 -2.75
C GLU A 284 23.10 -1.66 -3.86
N ALA A 285 24.19 -2.44 -3.80
CA ALA A 285 25.22 -2.46 -4.82
C ALA A 285 24.78 -3.15 -6.12
N LYS A 286 23.79 -4.03 -6.08
CA LYS A 286 23.28 -4.73 -7.27
C LYS A 286 22.32 -3.87 -8.07
N PRO A 287 22.38 -3.89 -9.41
CA PRO A 287 21.35 -3.28 -10.24
C PRO A 287 20.05 -4.06 -10.07
N ILE A 288 18.91 -3.37 -10.14
CA ILE A 288 17.60 -4.01 -10.25
C ILE A 288 17.46 -4.53 -11.69
N PRO A 289 17.39 -5.86 -11.91
CA PRO A 289 17.30 -6.42 -13.24
C PRO A 289 15.89 -6.31 -13.85
N TYR A 290 14.92 -5.88 -13.04
CA TYR A 290 13.52 -5.81 -13.39
C TYR A 290 13.09 -4.38 -13.76
N TRP A 291 12.02 -4.29 -14.52
CA TRP A 291 11.40 -3.00 -14.78
C TRP A 291 10.87 -2.37 -13.50
N THR A 292 11.18 -1.09 -13.31
CA THR A 292 10.61 -0.27 -12.24
C THR A 292 9.90 0.93 -12.83
N PRO A 293 8.77 1.39 -12.26
CA PRO A 293 8.04 2.52 -12.81
C PRO A 293 8.88 3.81 -12.71
N PRO A 294 9.25 4.42 -13.86
CA PRO A 294 10.07 5.64 -13.89
C PRO A 294 9.23 6.91 -13.72
N HIS A 295 7.95 6.77 -13.40
CA HIS A 295 6.99 7.86 -13.37
C HIS A 295 7.32 8.85 -12.27
N ARG A 296 7.24 10.12 -12.59
CA ARG A 296 7.34 11.21 -11.63
C ARG A 296 6.05 11.29 -10.82
N MET A 297 6.19 11.59 -9.54
CA MET A 297 5.04 11.88 -8.68
C MET A 297 4.40 13.20 -9.11
N MET A 298 3.10 13.31 -8.87
CA MET A 298 2.34 14.50 -9.23
C MET A 298 2.90 15.75 -8.54
N ASN A 299 2.90 16.90 -9.23
CA ASN A 299 3.38 18.20 -8.77
C ASN A 299 4.85 18.31 -8.39
N ILE A 300 5.65 17.47 -8.98
CA ILE A 300 7.07 17.54 -8.75
C ILE A 300 7.77 18.66 -9.53
N GLU A 301 7.11 19.20 -10.55
CA GLU A 301 7.68 20.25 -11.40
C GLU A 301 7.59 21.64 -10.76
N SER A 302 6.70 21.81 -9.79
CA SER A 302 6.52 23.04 -9.05
C SER A 302 6.60 22.80 -7.55
N ASP A 303 7.69 23.23 -6.94
CA ASP A 303 7.81 23.23 -5.48
C ASP A 303 6.95 24.35 -4.86
N THR A 304 6.35 25.21 -5.68
CA THR A 304 5.54 26.35 -5.26
C THR A 304 4.04 26.11 -5.36
N GLU A 305 3.60 24.97 -5.89
CA GLU A 305 2.18 24.64 -5.91
C GLU A 305 1.65 24.26 -4.52
N PRO A 306 0.67 25.01 -3.98
CA PRO A 306 0.26 24.89 -2.57
C PRO A 306 -0.23 23.50 -2.18
N TRP A 307 -0.87 22.76 -3.08
CA TRP A 307 -1.36 21.44 -2.75
C TRP A 307 -0.27 20.36 -2.88
N GLY A 308 0.70 20.54 -3.78
CA GLY A 308 1.88 19.70 -3.87
C GLY A 308 2.70 19.76 -2.60
N ASP A 309 2.91 20.96 -2.07
CA ASP A 309 3.57 21.17 -0.79
C ASP A 309 2.78 20.58 0.38
N LYS A 310 1.46 20.74 0.39
CA LYS A 310 0.59 20.15 1.43
C LYS A 310 0.65 18.64 1.40
N TRP A 311 0.70 18.03 0.23
CA TRP A 311 0.76 16.58 0.09
C TRP A 311 2.10 16.02 0.56
N ARG A 312 3.19 16.76 0.32
CA ARG A 312 4.55 16.39 0.70
C ARG A 312 4.97 16.85 2.10
N ALA A 313 4.28 17.82 2.68
CA ALA A 313 4.61 18.42 3.98
C ALA A 313 4.58 17.46 5.16
N GLY A 314 4.06 16.25 4.98
CA GLY A 314 3.95 15.30 6.07
C GLY A 314 5.24 14.58 6.40
N THR A 315 5.94 13.95 5.46
CA THR A 315 6.98 12.98 5.84
C THR A 315 8.05 12.68 4.80
N SER A 316 7.81 12.82 3.51
CA SER A 316 8.78 12.35 2.50
C SER A 316 8.52 13.01 1.15
N ASN A 317 9.51 13.74 0.66
CA ASN A 317 9.47 14.32 -0.67
C ASN A 317 9.87 13.28 -1.73
N PHE A 318 9.02 12.29 -1.94
CA PHE A 318 9.23 11.34 -3.03
C PHE A 318 9.00 12.02 -4.37
N ARG A 319 10.01 11.97 -5.24
CA ARG A 319 9.96 12.59 -6.56
C ARG A 319 9.52 11.64 -7.64
N THR A 320 9.76 10.38 -7.44
CA THR A 320 9.39 9.31 -8.37
C THR A 320 8.72 8.17 -7.64
N VAL A 321 7.96 7.36 -8.36
CA VAL A 321 7.36 6.14 -7.79
C VAL A 321 8.44 5.19 -7.28
N ALA A 322 9.59 5.15 -7.93
CA ALA A 322 10.71 4.29 -7.50
C ALA A 322 11.24 4.65 -6.09
N GLU A 323 11.16 5.92 -5.69
CA GLU A 323 11.60 6.35 -4.35
C GLU A 323 10.67 5.90 -3.20
N LEU A 324 9.47 5.39 -3.51
CA LEU A 324 8.57 4.80 -2.52
C LEU A 324 9.03 3.42 -2.04
N PHE A 325 9.97 2.82 -2.73
CA PHE A 325 10.40 1.45 -2.50
C PHE A 325 11.91 1.40 -2.25
N THR A 326 12.33 0.45 -1.42
CA THR A 326 13.74 0.05 -1.32
C THR A 326 14.08 -0.90 -2.46
N LYS A 327 15.36 -1.14 -2.71
CA LYS A 327 15.80 -2.16 -3.69
C LYS A 327 15.47 -3.60 -3.26
N ARG A 328 15.22 -3.78 -1.99
CA ARG A 328 14.83 -5.06 -1.39
C ARG A 328 13.34 -5.32 -1.56
#